data_057ab85b623da0ae8528b03409257b04
#
_entry.id   057ab85b623da0ae8528b03409257b04
#
_cell.length_a   1.000
_cell.length_b   1.000
_cell.length_c   1.000
_cell.angle_alpha   90.00
_cell.angle_beta   90.00
_cell.angle_gamma   90.00
#
_symmetry.space_group_name_H-M   'P 1'
#
loop_
_entity.id
_entity.type
_entity.pdbx_description
1 polymer ?
#
loop_
_entity_poly.entity_id
_entity_poly.type
_entity_poly.pdbx_seq_one_letter_code
_entity_poly.pdbx_strand_id
1 'polypeptide(L)'
;MKEPIRVLQVLGTTGLGGAESRVMDLYRNIDRERVQFDFAVHTSKKGYFDEEIEALGGHIYRLPRFRVYNWIPYRAAWRSFLKEHSEYACVHGHMTSTASIYLPEAKRAKIALTAAHARSAGTEGGVKGMMTKWMRKNLWKKTDVCLACSKLAGKAVFGEKAWAQGAVHVVPNAIEVDK
;
A
#
# COMPACT_ATOMS: atom_id res chain seq x y z
N MET A 1 29.44 3.02 0.28
CA MET A 1 28.38 2.03 0.60
C MET A 1 27.26 2.21 -0.43
N LYS A 2 26.60 1.16 -0.86
CA LYS A 2 25.48 1.26 -1.82
C LYS A 2 24.25 1.75 -1.05
N GLU A 3 23.53 2.74 -1.58
CA GLU A 3 22.30 3.21 -0.95
C GLU A 3 21.27 2.09 -0.86
N PRO A 4 20.45 2.03 0.21
CA PRO A 4 19.42 1.03 0.35
C PRO A 4 18.33 1.17 -0.73
N ILE A 5 17.74 0.05 -1.11
CA ILE A 5 16.57 0.03 -1.98
C ILE A 5 15.40 0.66 -1.21
N ARG A 6 14.83 1.75 -1.72
CA ARG A 6 13.70 2.43 -1.07
C ARG A 6 12.36 1.88 -1.54
N VAL A 7 11.49 1.56 -0.59
CA VAL A 7 10.14 1.06 -0.82
C VAL A 7 9.13 2.01 -0.19
N LEU A 8 8.20 2.52 -0.98
CA LEU A 8 7.12 3.37 -0.49
C LEU A 8 5.93 2.50 -0.04
N GLN A 9 5.65 2.49 1.26
CA GLN A 9 4.49 1.84 1.86
C GLN A 9 3.29 2.79 1.84
N VAL A 10 2.20 2.41 1.19
CA VAL A 10 0.99 3.25 1.10
C VAL A 10 -0.07 2.76 2.08
N LEU A 11 -0.34 3.56 3.11
CA LEU A 11 -1.27 3.27 4.20
C LEU A 11 -2.34 4.37 4.34
N GLY A 12 -3.40 4.10 5.09
CA GLY A 12 -4.40 5.10 5.43
C GLY A 12 -3.89 6.12 6.46
N THR A 13 -3.11 5.64 7.40
CA THR A 13 -2.56 6.35 8.55
C THR A 13 -1.28 5.62 9.01
N THR A 14 -0.62 6.15 10.02
CA THR A 14 0.44 5.49 10.79
C THR A 14 -0.01 5.23 12.24
N GLY A 15 -1.31 5.07 12.45
CA GLY A 15 -1.92 4.75 13.75
C GLY A 15 -1.87 3.26 14.09
N LEU A 16 -2.45 2.89 15.24
CA LEU A 16 -2.58 1.49 15.68
C LEU A 16 -3.68 0.78 14.88
N GLY A 17 -3.32 0.29 13.71
CA GLY A 17 -4.18 -0.50 12.84
C GLY A 17 -3.54 -1.84 12.49
N GLY A 18 -4.34 -2.82 12.08
CA GLY A 18 -3.83 -4.16 11.77
C GLY A 18 -2.84 -4.19 10.60
N ALA A 19 -3.05 -3.38 9.56
CA ALA A 19 -2.13 -3.28 8.43
C ALA A 19 -0.86 -2.52 8.83
N GLU A 20 -1.02 -1.41 9.54
CA GLU A 20 0.05 -0.55 10.03
C GLU A 20 0.99 -1.30 10.97
N SER A 21 0.46 -2.00 11.96
CA SER A 21 1.25 -2.80 12.90
C SER A 21 2.06 -3.89 12.18
N ARG A 22 1.46 -4.58 11.21
CA ARG A 22 2.19 -5.62 10.43
C ARG A 22 3.30 -5.04 9.55
N VAL A 23 3.11 -3.85 8.99
CA VAL A 23 4.18 -3.18 8.23
C VAL A 23 5.29 -2.74 9.19
N MET A 24 4.95 -2.24 10.38
CA MET A 24 5.94 -1.84 11.38
C MET A 24 6.71 -3.05 11.95
N ASP A 25 6.05 -4.19 12.21
CA ASP A 25 6.74 -5.41 12.61
C ASP A 25 7.79 -5.84 11.57
N LEU A 26 7.42 -5.78 10.29
CA LEU A 26 8.37 -6.03 9.21
C LEU A 26 9.50 -4.99 9.21
N TYR A 27 9.17 -3.69 9.34
CA TYR A 27 10.14 -2.60 9.27
C TYR A 27 11.17 -2.62 10.40
N ARG A 28 10.79 -3.07 11.59
CA ARG A 28 11.71 -3.28 12.74
C ARG A 28 12.75 -4.37 12.44
N ASN A 29 12.34 -5.40 11.71
CA ASN A 29 13.12 -6.63 11.53
C ASN A 29 13.86 -6.75 10.19
N ILE A 30 13.66 -5.84 9.23
CA ILE A 30 14.42 -5.84 7.99
C ILE A 30 15.82 -5.25 8.17
N ASP A 31 16.74 -5.67 7.32
CA ASP A 31 18.06 -5.04 7.16
C ASP A 31 17.90 -3.70 6.45
N ARG A 32 17.89 -2.61 7.22
CA ARG A 32 17.66 -1.24 6.70
C ARG A 32 18.84 -0.67 5.92
N GLU A 33 20.01 -1.28 6.00
CA GLU A 33 21.14 -0.92 5.12
C GLU A 33 20.92 -1.44 3.69
N ARG A 34 20.07 -2.45 3.51
CA ARG A 34 19.72 -3.03 2.21
C ARG A 34 18.37 -2.55 1.69
N VAL A 35 17.37 -2.43 2.56
CA VAL A 35 16.02 -2.03 2.18
C VAL A 35 15.49 -1.04 3.20
N GLN A 36 15.07 0.14 2.74
CA GLN A 36 14.51 1.20 3.58
C GLN A 36 13.06 1.47 3.20
N PHE A 37 12.19 1.65 4.21
CA PHE A 37 10.79 2.02 3.99
C PHE A 37 10.56 3.50 4.20
N ASP A 38 9.74 4.06 3.32
CA ASP A 38 9.06 5.34 3.51
C ASP A 38 7.56 5.13 3.45
N PHE A 39 6.79 6.07 3.97
CA PHE A 39 5.37 5.92 4.17
C PHE A 39 4.59 7.06 3.51
N ALA A 40 3.64 6.72 2.64
CA ALA A 40 2.66 7.65 2.11
C ALA A 40 1.31 7.40 2.80
N VAL A 41 0.81 8.41 3.50
CA VAL A 41 -0.44 8.31 4.28
C VAL A 41 -1.48 9.32 3.83
N HIS A 42 -2.76 8.99 4.01
CA HIS A 42 -3.91 9.78 3.58
C HIS A 42 -4.56 10.58 4.72
N THR A 43 -3.74 11.04 5.65
CA THR A 43 -4.17 11.85 6.79
C THR A 43 -3.12 12.92 7.11
N SER A 44 -3.57 14.10 7.54
CA SER A 44 -2.70 15.15 8.07
C SER A 44 -2.38 14.98 9.57
N LYS A 45 -3.09 14.06 10.24
CA LYS A 45 -2.90 13.84 11.67
C LYS A 45 -1.66 13.01 11.93
N LYS A 46 -0.92 13.34 13.00
CA LYS A 46 0.17 12.52 13.52
C LYS A 46 -0.38 11.15 13.94
N GLY A 47 0.28 10.08 13.53
CA GLY A 47 -0.06 8.71 13.92
C GLY A 47 0.80 8.19 15.05
N TYR A 48 0.43 7.03 15.57
CA TYR A 48 1.13 6.38 16.69
C TYR A 48 2.58 6.02 16.34
N PHE A 49 2.83 5.57 15.12
CA PHE A 49 4.14 5.10 14.69
C PHE A 49 5.03 6.17 14.05
N ASP A 50 4.61 7.44 13.99
CA ASP A 50 5.37 8.48 13.29
C ASP A 50 6.79 8.63 13.83
N GLU A 51 6.95 8.79 15.14
CA GLU A 51 8.25 8.96 15.78
C GLU A 51 9.16 7.75 15.59
N GLU A 52 8.59 6.56 15.64
CA GLU A 52 9.32 5.32 15.43
C GLU A 52 9.78 5.18 13.97
N ILE A 53 8.92 5.52 13.01
CA ILE A 53 9.27 5.50 11.58
C ILE A 53 10.46 6.42 11.31
N GLU A 54 10.41 7.64 11.84
CA GLU A 54 11.46 8.64 11.68
C GLU A 54 12.76 8.20 12.37
N ALA A 55 12.67 7.64 13.57
CA ALA A 55 13.82 7.08 14.30
C ALA A 55 14.49 5.91 13.56
N LEU A 56 13.72 5.12 12.80
CA LEU A 56 14.23 4.05 11.96
C LEU A 56 14.75 4.54 10.59
N GLY A 57 14.74 5.86 10.33
CA GLY A 57 15.25 6.48 9.10
C GLY A 57 14.25 6.56 7.95
N GLY A 58 12.97 6.27 8.18
CA GLY A 58 11.90 6.40 7.20
C GLY A 58 11.32 7.81 7.15
N HIS A 59 10.77 8.19 5.99
CA HIS A 59 10.07 9.46 5.80
C HIS A 59 8.56 9.22 5.72
N ILE A 60 7.77 10.20 6.19
CA ILE A 60 6.32 10.14 6.15
C ILE A 60 5.78 11.26 5.26
N TYR A 61 5.13 10.90 4.17
CA TYR A 61 4.50 11.81 3.23
C TYR A 61 2.99 11.81 3.41
N ARG A 62 2.41 12.99 3.57
CA ARG A 62 0.99 13.17 3.82
C ARG A 62 0.29 13.62 2.55
N LEU A 63 -0.33 12.67 1.86
CA LEU A 63 -1.06 12.90 0.63
C LEU A 63 -2.56 13.16 0.90
N PRO A 64 -3.25 13.84 -0.01
CA PRO A 64 -4.67 14.10 0.14
C PRO A 64 -5.47 12.80 0.33
N ARG A 65 -6.46 12.83 1.22
CA ARG A 65 -7.40 11.72 1.35
C ARG A 65 -8.30 11.64 0.11
N PHE A 66 -8.45 10.44 -0.44
CA PHE A 66 -9.38 10.23 -1.54
C PHE A 66 -10.82 10.43 -1.10
N ARG A 67 -11.55 11.19 -1.91
CA ARG A 67 -13.00 11.32 -1.88
C ARG A 67 -13.50 11.27 -3.32
N VAL A 68 -14.69 10.75 -3.57
CA VAL A 68 -15.19 10.54 -4.93
C VAL A 68 -15.12 11.82 -5.79
N TYR A 69 -15.47 12.96 -5.19
CA TYR A 69 -15.47 14.24 -5.89
C TYR A 69 -14.07 14.84 -6.13
N ASN A 70 -13.01 14.32 -5.48
CA ASN A 70 -11.64 14.80 -5.70
C ASN A 70 -10.77 13.83 -6.52
N TRP A 71 -11.38 13.02 -7.36
CA TRP A 71 -10.65 12.04 -8.17
C TRP A 71 -9.49 12.66 -8.97
N ILE A 72 -9.76 13.78 -9.68
CA ILE A 72 -8.75 14.44 -10.51
C ILE A 72 -7.62 15.03 -9.66
N PRO A 73 -7.88 15.87 -8.63
CA PRO A 73 -6.82 16.40 -7.77
C PRO A 73 -6.09 15.32 -6.98
N TYR A 74 -6.75 14.25 -6.52
CA TYR A 74 -6.09 13.13 -5.86
C TYR A 74 -5.08 12.44 -6.78
N ARG A 75 -5.48 12.17 -8.02
CA ARG A 75 -4.61 11.58 -9.03
C ARG A 75 -3.45 12.51 -9.40
N ALA A 76 -3.71 13.80 -9.52
CA ALA A 76 -2.68 14.81 -9.81
C ALA A 76 -1.64 14.89 -8.68
N ALA A 77 -2.08 14.87 -7.42
CA ALA A 77 -1.20 14.85 -6.26
C ALA A 77 -0.25 13.64 -6.26
N TRP A 78 -0.77 12.45 -6.56
CA TRP A 78 0.06 11.25 -6.70
C TRP A 78 1.07 11.35 -7.84
N ARG A 79 0.65 11.90 -8.98
CA ARG A 79 1.54 12.10 -10.13
C ARG A 79 2.67 13.08 -9.82
N SER A 80 2.37 14.21 -9.17
CA SER A 80 3.39 15.18 -8.74
C SER A 80 4.36 14.54 -7.75
N PHE A 81 3.85 13.92 -6.70
CA PHE A 81 4.64 13.24 -5.69
C PHE A 81 5.59 12.20 -6.30
N LEU A 82 5.10 11.31 -7.16
CA LEU A 82 5.92 10.26 -7.77
C LEU A 82 6.92 10.79 -8.82
N LYS A 83 6.67 11.97 -9.37
CA LYS A 83 7.64 12.67 -10.24
C LYS A 83 8.78 13.28 -9.42
N GLU A 84 8.47 13.80 -8.25
CA GLU A 84 9.44 14.39 -7.32
C GLU A 84 10.25 13.32 -6.57
N HIS A 85 9.66 12.13 -6.39
CA HIS A 85 10.22 11.00 -5.66
C HIS A 85 10.39 9.78 -6.57
N SER A 86 11.30 9.88 -7.52
CA SER A 86 11.59 8.81 -8.48
C SER A 86 12.58 7.76 -7.98
N GLU A 87 13.11 7.93 -6.76
CA GLU A 87 14.06 7.05 -6.10
C GLU A 87 13.48 5.71 -5.66
N TYR A 88 12.14 5.59 -5.58
CA TYR A 88 11.50 4.37 -5.14
C TYR A 88 11.63 3.24 -6.15
N ALA A 89 12.16 2.11 -5.70
CA ALA A 89 12.16 0.87 -6.49
C ALA A 89 10.79 0.18 -6.48
N CYS A 90 9.99 0.39 -5.42
CA CYS A 90 8.68 -0.23 -5.28
C CYS A 90 7.67 0.72 -4.61
N VAL A 91 6.43 0.72 -5.12
CA VAL A 91 5.26 1.26 -4.42
C VAL A 91 4.39 0.10 -3.95
N HIS A 92 4.32 -0.10 -2.63
CA HIS A 92 3.58 -1.18 -1.99
C HIS A 92 2.29 -0.65 -1.34
N GLY A 93 1.17 -0.91 -1.98
CA GLY A 93 -0.13 -0.39 -1.60
C GLY A 93 -0.94 -1.32 -0.71
N HIS A 94 -1.27 -0.88 0.50
CA HIS A 94 -2.15 -1.58 1.43
C HIS A 94 -3.61 -1.07 1.37
N MET A 95 -3.81 0.12 0.81
CA MET A 95 -5.13 0.69 0.58
C MET A 95 -5.70 0.25 -0.78
N THR A 96 -6.17 -0.99 -0.87
CA THR A 96 -6.57 -1.61 -2.14
C THR A 96 -7.73 -0.91 -2.86
N SER A 97 -8.60 -0.15 -2.17
CA SER A 97 -9.65 0.63 -2.80
C SER A 97 -9.11 1.74 -3.70
N THR A 98 -8.08 2.46 -3.24
CA THR A 98 -7.47 3.57 -4.00
C THR A 98 -6.26 3.14 -4.81
N ALA A 99 -5.77 1.92 -4.62
CA ALA A 99 -4.63 1.37 -5.36
C ALA A 99 -4.84 1.39 -6.88
N SER A 100 -6.08 1.24 -7.32
CA SER A 100 -6.43 1.35 -8.75
C SER A 100 -6.20 2.73 -9.36
N ILE A 101 -5.92 3.75 -8.54
CA ILE A 101 -5.61 5.11 -8.96
C ILE A 101 -4.11 5.36 -8.88
N TYR A 102 -3.49 5.16 -7.71
CA TYR A 102 -2.09 5.54 -7.51
C TYR A 102 -1.08 4.54 -8.10
N LEU A 103 -1.36 3.24 -8.15
CA LEU A 103 -0.42 2.28 -8.74
C LEU A 103 -0.24 2.49 -10.26
N PRO A 104 -1.29 2.79 -11.06
CA PRO A 104 -1.08 3.21 -12.44
C PRO A 104 -0.25 4.50 -12.60
N GLU A 105 -0.34 5.45 -11.65
CA GLU A 105 0.53 6.63 -11.68
C GLU A 105 1.99 6.26 -11.34
N ALA A 106 2.21 5.31 -10.42
CA ALA A 106 3.54 4.78 -10.14
C ALA A 106 4.17 4.11 -11.37
N LYS A 107 3.40 3.31 -12.12
CA LYS A 107 3.84 2.74 -13.40
C LYS A 107 4.18 3.81 -14.45
N ARG A 108 3.37 4.87 -14.54
CA ARG A 108 3.67 6.02 -15.44
C ARG A 108 4.94 6.75 -15.05
N ALA A 109 5.22 6.85 -13.76
CA ALA A 109 6.46 7.41 -13.23
C ALA A 109 7.67 6.47 -13.38
N LYS A 110 7.46 5.28 -14.01
CA LYS A 110 8.50 4.27 -14.27
C LYS A 110 9.09 3.65 -12.97
N ILE A 111 8.30 3.64 -11.87
CA ILE A 111 8.66 2.85 -10.70
C ILE A 111 8.75 1.38 -11.12
N ALA A 112 9.86 0.74 -10.75
CA ALA A 112 10.21 -0.59 -11.26
C ALA A 112 9.20 -1.68 -10.84
N LEU A 113 8.60 -1.55 -9.64
CA LEU A 113 7.65 -2.53 -9.11
C LEU A 113 6.45 -1.85 -8.45
N THR A 114 5.25 -2.36 -8.74
CA THR A 114 4.03 -1.97 -8.03
C THR A 114 3.39 -3.20 -7.39
N ALA A 115 3.07 -3.12 -6.10
CA ALA A 115 2.42 -4.19 -5.37
C ALA A 115 1.11 -3.71 -4.73
N ALA A 116 0.05 -4.51 -4.83
CA ALA A 116 -1.20 -4.31 -4.10
C ALA A 116 -1.37 -5.45 -3.09
N HIS A 117 -1.57 -5.10 -1.81
CA HIS A 117 -1.65 -6.07 -0.73
C HIS A 117 -3.02 -6.04 -0.04
N ALA A 118 -3.77 -7.11 -0.19
CA ALA A 118 -5.04 -7.33 0.50
C ALA A 118 -4.80 -7.77 1.95
N ARG A 119 -4.99 -6.86 2.91
CA ARG A 119 -4.78 -7.11 4.34
C ARG A 119 -6.01 -7.64 5.08
N SER A 120 -7.17 -7.58 4.46
CA SER A 120 -8.42 -8.13 5.01
C SER A 120 -9.37 -8.54 3.90
N ALA A 121 -10.28 -9.46 4.22
CA ALA A 121 -11.40 -9.83 3.37
C ALA A 121 -12.62 -8.90 3.59
N GLY A 122 -12.54 -7.98 4.55
CA GLY A 122 -13.64 -7.12 4.93
C GLY A 122 -14.11 -6.24 3.77
N THR A 123 -15.39 -6.28 3.51
CA THR A 123 -16.09 -5.37 2.61
C THR A 123 -17.07 -4.55 3.44
N GLU A 124 -16.96 -3.23 3.35
CA GLU A 124 -18.03 -2.37 3.87
C GLU A 124 -19.33 -2.70 3.15
N GLY A 125 -20.45 -2.68 3.86
CA GLY A 125 -21.78 -2.85 3.26
C GLY A 125 -22.27 -1.58 2.54
N GLY A 126 -23.40 -1.69 1.85
CA GLY A 126 -24.09 -0.56 1.22
C GLY A 126 -23.32 0.07 0.06
N VAL A 127 -23.59 1.36 -0.20
CA VAL A 127 -23.04 2.12 -1.34
C VAL A 127 -21.52 2.20 -1.31
N LYS A 128 -20.91 2.35 -0.13
CA LYS A 128 -19.44 2.36 0.02
C LYS A 128 -18.83 1.04 -0.42
N GLY A 129 -19.42 -0.09 -0.06
CA GLY A 129 -18.94 -1.40 -0.45
C GLY A 129 -19.04 -1.63 -1.96
N MET A 130 -20.14 -1.18 -2.59
CA MET A 130 -20.27 -1.24 -4.05
C MET A 130 -19.20 -0.41 -4.75
N MET A 131 -18.96 0.81 -4.27
CA MET A 131 -17.92 1.68 -4.81
C MET A 131 -16.53 1.08 -4.63
N THR A 132 -16.23 0.52 -3.45
CA THR A 132 -14.94 -0.16 -3.20
C THR A 132 -14.75 -1.34 -4.15
N LYS A 133 -15.78 -2.16 -4.37
CA LYS A 133 -15.74 -3.26 -5.35
C LYS A 133 -15.49 -2.74 -6.77
N TRP A 134 -16.17 -1.68 -7.16
CA TRP A 134 -15.98 -1.05 -8.47
C TRP A 134 -14.56 -0.52 -8.64
N MET A 135 -14.01 0.16 -7.63
CA MET A 135 -12.63 0.66 -7.65
C MET A 135 -11.60 -0.48 -7.72
N ARG A 136 -11.84 -1.60 -7.03
CA ARG A 136 -11.00 -2.80 -7.06
C ARG A 136 -11.11 -3.60 -8.36
N LYS A 137 -12.13 -3.33 -9.18
CA LYS A 137 -12.35 -4.04 -10.45
C LYS A 137 -11.09 -4.00 -11.31
N ASN A 138 -10.60 -5.18 -11.67
CA ASN A 138 -9.36 -5.36 -12.43
C ASN A 138 -8.09 -4.77 -11.78
N LEU A 139 -8.06 -4.56 -10.45
CA LEU A 139 -6.86 -4.08 -9.76
C LEU A 139 -5.64 -4.97 -10.05
N TRP A 140 -5.84 -6.29 -10.10
CA TRP A 140 -4.80 -7.26 -10.40
C TRP A 140 -4.14 -7.08 -11.78
N LYS A 141 -4.80 -6.40 -12.72
CA LYS A 141 -4.23 -6.04 -14.02
C LYS A 141 -3.47 -4.70 -14.01
N LYS A 142 -3.62 -3.93 -12.94
CA LYS A 142 -3.07 -2.58 -12.80
C LYS A 142 -1.81 -2.54 -11.93
N THR A 143 -1.45 -3.66 -11.34
CA THR A 143 -0.29 -3.83 -10.47
C THR A 143 0.57 -4.98 -10.98
N ASP A 144 1.84 -5.00 -10.64
CA ASP A 144 2.76 -6.07 -11.07
C ASP A 144 2.62 -7.28 -10.15
N VAL A 145 2.40 -7.05 -8.84
CA VAL A 145 2.28 -8.09 -7.83
C VAL A 145 1.00 -7.92 -7.02
N CYS A 146 0.22 -8.98 -6.89
CA CYS A 146 -0.94 -9.05 -6.00
C CYS A 146 -0.59 -9.92 -4.79
N LEU A 147 -0.60 -9.32 -3.61
CA LEU A 147 -0.36 -9.99 -2.33
C LEU A 147 -1.64 -10.04 -1.50
N ALA A 148 -1.81 -11.09 -0.71
CA ALA A 148 -2.93 -11.22 0.21
C ALA A 148 -2.50 -11.91 1.51
N CYS A 149 -3.01 -11.47 2.67
CA CYS A 149 -2.74 -12.12 3.94
C CYS A 149 -3.41 -13.50 4.09
N SER A 150 -4.39 -13.80 3.23
CA SER A 150 -5.09 -15.09 3.18
C SER A 150 -5.75 -15.31 1.82
N LYS A 151 -6.12 -16.56 1.53
CA LYS A 151 -6.93 -16.92 0.36
C LYS A 151 -8.24 -16.12 0.29
N LEU A 152 -8.91 -15.96 1.44
CA LEU A 152 -10.17 -15.23 1.53
C LEU A 152 -9.99 -13.74 1.17
N ALA A 153 -8.96 -13.10 1.71
CA ALA A 153 -8.62 -11.70 1.39
C ALA A 153 -8.26 -11.54 -0.09
N GLY A 154 -7.48 -12.45 -0.65
CA GLY A 154 -7.10 -12.44 -2.05
C GLY A 154 -8.32 -12.51 -2.99
N LYS A 155 -9.21 -13.46 -2.77
CA LYS A 155 -10.44 -13.59 -3.56
C LYS A 155 -11.37 -12.38 -3.41
N ALA A 156 -11.54 -11.88 -2.19
CA ALA A 156 -12.40 -10.72 -1.91
C ALA A 156 -11.93 -9.43 -2.59
N VAL A 157 -10.63 -9.23 -2.69
CA VAL A 157 -10.04 -7.99 -3.24
C VAL A 157 -9.79 -8.08 -4.74
N PHE A 158 -9.17 -9.18 -5.20
CA PHE A 158 -8.75 -9.31 -6.59
C PHE A 158 -9.73 -10.11 -7.46
N GLY A 159 -10.68 -10.83 -6.82
CA GLY A 159 -11.71 -11.62 -7.48
C GLY A 159 -11.28 -13.05 -7.82
N GLU A 160 -12.28 -13.92 -8.04
CA GLU A 160 -12.08 -15.33 -8.35
C GLU A 160 -11.25 -15.55 -9.63
N LYS A 161 -11.39 -14.66 -10.63
CA LYS A 161 -10.64 -14.77 -11.89
C LYS A 161 -9.14 -14.59 -11.67
N ALA A 162 -8.72 -13.58 -10.90
CA ALA A 162 -7.31 -13.37 -10.56
C ALA A 162 -6.75 -14.55 -9.77
N TRP A 163 -7.55 -15.08 -8.84
CA TRP A 163 -7.19 -16.25 -8.05
C TRP A 163 -7.00 -17.50 -8.92
N ALA A 164 -7.95 -17.79 -9.80
CA ALA A 164 -7.91 -18.96 -10.68
C ALA A 164 -6.74 -18.92 -11.66
N GLN A 165 -6.26 -17.74 -12.02
CA GLN A 165 -5.09 -17.54 -12.88
C GLN A 165 -3.75 -17.56 -12.12
N GLY A 166 -3.75 -17.82 -10.80
CA GLY A 166 -2.54 -17.83 -9.99
C GLY A 166 -1.87 -16.45 -9.81
N ALA A 167 -2.60 -15.36 -10.10
CA ALA A 167 -2.05 -14.01 -10.06
C ALA A 167 -1.92 -13.44 -8.62
N VAL A 168 -2.40 -14.15 -7.60
CA VAL A 168 -2.42 -13.68 -6.21
C VAL A 168 -1.53 -14.58 -5.35
N HIS A 169 -0.53 -13.99 -4.72
CA HIS A 169 0.37 -14.66 -3.79
C HIS A 169 -0.09 -14.46 -2.35
N VAL A 170 -0.19 -15.55 -1.59
CA VAL A 170 -0.55 -15.48 -0.17
C VAL A 170 0.71 -15.30 0.65
N VAL A 171 0.75 -14.20 1.41
CA VAL A 171 1.79 -13.88 2.39
C VAL A 171 1.10 -13.74 3.74
N PRO A 172 1.10 -14.77 4.59
CA PRO A 172 0.49 -14.73 5.90
C PRO A 172 1.07 -13.60 6.75
N ASN A 173 0.26 -13.06 7.65
CA ASN A 173 0.76 -12.08 8.61
C ASN A 173 1.73 -12.75 9.57
N ALA A 174 2.97 -12.33 9.57
CA ALA A 174 3.91 -12.68 10.63
C ALA A 174 3.55 -11.89 11.90
N ILE A 175 3.62 -12.55 13.04
CA ILE A 175 3.49 -11.96 14.37
C ILE A 175 4.79 -12.22 15.11
N GLU A 176 5.28 -11.22 15.82
CA GLU A 176 6.36 -11.38 16.77
C GLU A 176 5.81 -12.19 17.97
N VAL A 177 6.34 -13.39 18.18
CA VAL A 177 5.78 -14.37 19.16
C VAL A 177 6.40 -14.16 20.56
N ASP A 178 7.50 -13.41 20.64
CA ASP A 178 8.31 -13.24 21.84
C ASP A 178 8.00 -11.94 22.61
N LYS A 179 6.75 -11.44 22.53
CA LYS A 179 6.26 -10.30 23.32
C LYS A 179 5.10 -10.71 24.19
#